data_982a39065e1d02cd19b834150245d8bd
#
_entry.id   982a39065e1d02cd19b834150245d8bd
#
_cell.length_a   1.000
_cell.length_b   1.000
_cell.length_c   1.000
_cell.angle_alpha   90.00
_cell.angle_beta   90.00
_cell.angle_gamma   90.00
#
_symmetry.space_group_name_H-M   'P 1'
#
loop_
_entity.id
_entity.type
_entity.pdbx_description
1 polymer ?
#
loop_
_entity_poly.entity_id
_entity_poly.type
_entity_poly.pdbx_seq_one_letter_code
_entity_poly.pdbx_strand_id
1 'polypeptide(L)'
;MAMRNKKKLILGVIGLLLIVLLKVIWCSRPHNNTVPTVSHGTLEWFQEFQSKHVPTRNVAVWLPKGYQVGDSCDVLYMHDGNMLFDATTTWNHQEWRVDEVMDSLIQASVIRPCIVVGVYNTDDRLTEYFPAKTWQCVAEDIRKDADLDKLTADAYLQFIVEELKPFIDERYKPLTDREHTFMMGSSMGGLISLYALCEYPQVFGGVACLSSHLSMAHLPHGVKGLPWATGFRNYVGQHLPETNGSLVYMDHGTKNFDADYGTYQEALDKVIRSKGWDEQHYKSLVFEGDGHNETCWANRLDKPLLFLLGK
;
A
#
# COMPACT_ATOMS: atom_id res chain seq x y z
N MET A 1 -16.44 -2.53 47.11
CA MET A 1 -15.87 -3.43 46.08
C MET A 1 -16.77 -3.66 44.90
N ALA A 2 -18.06 -3.88 45.05
CA ALA A 2 -19.05 -4.13 43.98
C ALA A 2 -19.26 -2.97 42.99
N MET A 3 -19.24 -1.70 43.45
CA MET A 3 -19.40 -0.53 42.55
C MET A 3 -18.21 -0.30 41.59
N ARG A 4 -16.99 -0.66 42.02
CA ARG A 4 -15.77 -0.49 41.19
C ARG A 4 -15.70 -1.55 40.08
N ASN A 5 -16.26 -2.73 40.31
CA ASN A 5 -16.36 -3.78 39.30
C ASN A 5 -17.48 -3.50 38.27
N LYS A 6 -18.60 -2.89 38.67
CA LYS A 6 -19.64 -2.44 37.73
C LYS A 6 -19.13 -1.34 36.79
N LYS A 7 -18.34 -0.38 37.27
CA LYS A 7 -17.76 0.67 36.41
C LYS A 7 -16.77 0.09 35.41
N LYS A 8 -15.94 -0.88 35.79
CA LYS A 8 -15.03 -1.55 34.86
C LYS A 8 -15.77 -2.38 33.80
N LEU A 9 -16.86 -3.03 34.18
CA LEU A 9 -17.71 -3.79 33.25
C LEU A 9 -18.40 -2.86 32.24
N ILE A 10 -18.94 -1.73 32.69
CA ILE A 10 -19.57 -0.72 31.83
C ILE A 10 -18.57 -0.08 30.85
N LEU A 11 -17.37 0.27 31.32
CA LEU A 11 -16.31 0.77 30.45
C LEU A 11 -15.85 -0.26 29.41
N GLY A 12 -15.79 -1.53 29.79
CA GLY A 12 -15.47 -2.63 28.87
C GLY A 12 -16.55 -2.82 27.80
N VAL A 13 -17.83 -2.75 28.17
CA VAL A 13 -18.96 -2.87 27.24
C VAL A 13 -19.04 -1.65 26.29
N ILE A 14 -18.79 -0.43 26.82
CA ILE A 14 -18.75 0.78 25.96
C ILE A 14 -17.57 0.72 24.99
N GLY A 15 -16.40 0.23 25.45
CA GLY A 15 -15.24 0.01 24.56
C GLY A 15 -15.54 -1.02 23.46
N LEU A 16 -16.21 -2.12 23.80
CA LEU A 16 -16.61 -3.14 22.84
C LEU A 16 -17.64 -2.62 21.83
N LEU A 17 -18.63 -1.83 22.31
CA LEU A 17 -19.63 -1.19 21.45
C LEU A 17 -19.01 -0.14 20.52
N LEU A 18 -18.03 0.63 20.98
CA LEU A 18 -17.29 1.57 20.14
C LEU A 18 -16.46 0.83 19.06
N ILE A 19 -15.83 -0.28 19.40
CA ILE A 19 -15.08 -1.10 18.44
C ILE A 19 -16.02 -1.75 17.42
N VAL A 20 -17.20 -2.22 17.86
CA VAL A 20 -18.23 -2.77 16.97
C VAL A 20 -18.82 -1.66 16.09
N LEU A 21 -19.07 -0.47 16.63
CA LEU A 21 -19.57 0.68 15.89
C LEU A 21 -18.54 1.16 14.84
N LEU A 22 -17.26 1.21 15.21
CA LEU A 22 -16.17 1.53 14.28
C LEU A 22 -16.03 0.46 13.18
N LYS A 23 -16.21 -0.83 13.50
CA LYS A 23 -16.24 -1.91 12.50
C LYS A 23 -17.46 -1.80 11.58
N VAL A 24 -18.65 -1.50 12.11
CA VAL A 24 -19.86 -1.31 11.30
C VAL A 24 -19.74 -0.08 10.40
N ILE A 25 -19.17 1.03 10.91
CA ILE A 25 -18.88 2.23 10.11
C ILE A 25 -17.82 1.93 9.04
N TRP A 26 -16.85 1.07 9.33
CA TRP A 26 -15.85 0.64 8.36
C TRP A 26 -16.43 -0.28 7.26
N CYS A 27 -17.30 -1.24 7.63
CA CYS A 27 -17.92 -2.19 6.70
C CYS A 27 -19.10 -1.62 5.89
N SER A 28 -19.66 -0.49 6.27
CA SER A 28 -20.81 0.15 5.57
C SER A 28 -20.42 1.40 4.79
N ARG A 29 -19.14 1.53 4.38
CA ARG A 29 -18.71 2.64 3.53
C ARG A 29 -19.31 2.48 2.14
N PRO A 30 -20.10 3.43 1.65
CA PRO A 30 -20.54 3.36 0.27
C PRO A 30 -19.29 3.40 -0.61
N HIS A 31 -19.11 2.42 -1.51
CA HIS A 31 -18.17 2.55 -2.61
C HIS A 31 -18.57 3.79 -3.40
N ASN A 32 -17.82 4.86 -3.22
CA ASN A 32 -18.07 6.07 -3.96
C ASN A 32 -17.65 5.85 -5.41
N ASN A 33 -18.62 5.59 -6.29
CA ASN A 33 -18.44 5.45 -7.72
C ASN A 33 -18.31 6.83 -8.43
N THR A 34 -18.10 7.89 -7.66
CA THR A 34 -17.88 9.22 -8.21
C THR A 34 -16.49 9.26 -8.86
N VAL A 35 -16.44 9.66 -10.10
CA VAL A 35 -15.17 9.86 -10.81
C VAL A 35 -14.44 11.03 -10.15
N PRO A 36 -13.22 10.84 -9.68
CA PRO A 36 -12.46 11.93 -9.07
C PRO A 36 -12.07 12.98 -10.10
N THR A 37 -11.95 14.21 -9.64
CA THR A 37 -11.47 15.34 -10.44
C THR A 37 -9.98 15.53 -10.17
N VAL A 38 -9.17 15.72 -11.21
CA VAL A 38 -7.75 16.04 -11.08
C VAL A 38 -7.49 17.49 -11.43
N SER A 39 -6.55 18.12 -10.72
CA SER A 39 -6.12 19.49 -10.96
C SER A 39 -5.10 19.59 -12.09
N HIS A 40 -4.33 18.52 -12.31
CA HIS A 40 -3.24 18.45 -13.28
C HIS A 40 -3.27 17.12 -14.05
N GLY A 41 -2.84 17.16 -15.31
CA GLY A 41 -2.86 15.96 -16.18
C GLY A 41 -4.25 15.58 -16.62
N THR A 42 -4.46 14.30 -16.91
CA THR A 42 -5.74 13.73 -17.34
C THR A 42 -6.01 12.42 -16.62
N LEU A 43 -7.26 12.19 -16.20
CA LEU A 43 -7.68 10.95 -15.57
C LEU A 43 -8.59 10.16 -16.50
N GLU A 44 -8.23 8.89 -16.76
CA GLU A 44 -9.13 7.91 -17.36
C GLU A 44 -9.70 7.01 -16.26
N TRP A 45 -10.99 6.74 -16.34
CA TRP A 45 -11.74 6.01 -15.35
C TRP A 45 -12.29 4.69 -15.92
N PHE A 46 -11.96 3.59 -15.26
CA PHE A 46 -12.45 2.26 -15.58
C PHE A 46 -13.33 1.77 -14.43
N GLN A 47 -14.64 1.93 -14.61
CA GLN A 47 -15.61 1.46 -13.64
C GLN A 47 -15.75 -0.05 -13.75
N GLU A 48 -15.80 -0.73 -12.59
CA GLU A 48 -16.03 -2.18 -12.50
C GLU A 48 -15.10 -3.01 -13.40
N PHE A 49 -13.81 -2.71 -13.35
CA PHE A 49 -12.80 -3.49 -14.07
C PHE A 49 -12.92 -4.96 -13.71
N GLN A 50 -13.15 -5.81 -14.71
CA GLN A 50 -13.41 -7.24 -14.52
C GLN A 50 -12.13 -8.01 -14.26
N SER A 51 -12.19 -9.00 -13.36
CA SER A 51 -11.07 -9.89 -13.06
C SER A 51 -11.56 -11.33 -12.88
N LYS A 52 -10.70 -12.28 -13.18
CA LYS A 52 -10.91 -13.71 -12.89
C LYS A 52 -10.38 -14.10 -11.50
N HIS A 53 -9.52 -13.25 -10.92
CA HIS A 53 -8.81 -13.54 -9.69
C HIS A 53 -9.47 -12.93 -8.45
N VAL A 54 -10.08 -11.75 -8.60
CA VAL A 54 -10.62 -10.95 -7.50
C VAL A 54 -11.97 -10.32 -7.87
N PRO A 55 -12.78 -9.86 -6.90
CA PRO A 55 -13.98 -9.07 -7.17
C PRO A 55 -13.68 -7.84 -8.04
N THR A 56 -14.66 -7.42 -8.84
CA THR A 56 -14.56 -6.22 -9.68
C THR A 56 -14.23 -4.99 -8.85
N ARG A 57 -13.47 -4.09 -9.43
CA ARG A 57 -13.08 -2.82 -8.79
C ARG A 57 -12.89 -1.71 -9.78
N ASN A 58 -12.94 -0.47 -9.31
CA ASN A 58 -12.61 0.66 -10.14
C ASN A 58 -11.08 0.80 -10.28
N VAL A 59 -10.65 1.30 -11.43
CA VAL A 59 -9.27 1.66 -11.71
C VAL A 59 -9.24 3.08 -12.28
N ALA A 60 -8.41 3.94 -11.71
CA ALA A 60 -8.17 5.29 -12.19
C ALA A 60 -6.76 5.38 -12.78
N VAL A 61 -6.62 5.82 -14.01
CA VAL A 61 -5.32 5.98 -14.66
C VAL A 61 -5.05 7.46 -14.88
N TRP A 62 -4.10 7.99 -14.14
CA TRP A 62 -3.63 9.36 -14.31
C TRP A 62 -2.50 9.41 -15.34
N LEU A 63 -2.61 10.34 -16.27
CA LEU A 63 -1.67 10.58 -17.37
C LEU A 63 -1.07 11.97 -17.20
N PRO A 64 0.27 12.14 -17.32
CA PRO A 64 0.91 13.44 -17.20
C PRO A 64 0.44 14.38 -18.33
N LYS A 65 0.54 15.68 -18.07
CA LYS A 65 0.13 16.71 -19.03
C LYS A 65 0.85 16.54 -20.38
N GLY A 66 0.05 16.47 -21.45
CA GLY A 66 0.56 16.35 -22.81
C GLY A 66 0.98 14.94 -23.23
N TYR A 67 0.73 13.94 -22.38
CA TYR A 67 1.00 12.53 -22.69
C TYR A 67 0.39 12.09 -24.04
N GLN A 68 1.16 11.33 -24.79
CA GLN A 68 0.72 10.63 -26.02
C GLN A 68 0.96 9.13 -25.86
N VAL A 69 0.07 8.31 -26.42
CA VAL A 69 0.22 6.85 -26.39
C VAL A 69 1.57 6.45 -27.03
N GLY A 70 2.37 5.73 -26.27
CA GLY A 70 3.71 5.30 -26.67
C GLY A 70 4.84 6.22 -26.22
N ASP A 71 4.54 7.27 -25.46
CA ASP A 71 5.58 8.06 -24.79
C ASP A 71 6.39 7.17 -23.80
N SER A 72 7.68 7.44 -23.71
CA SER A 72 8.57 6.76 -22.77
C SER A 72 8.26 7.17 -21.33
N CYS A 73 7.29 6.51 -20.71
CA CYS A 73 6.83 6.74 -19.34
C CYS A 73 7.04 5.49 -18.50
N ASP A 74 7.40 5.70 -17.24
CA ASP A 74 7.32 4.67 -16.21
C ASP A 74 5.85 4.40 -15.83
N VAL A 75 5.58 3.32 -15.09
CA VAL A 75 4.25 3.02 -14.54
C VAL A 75 4.35 2.79 -13.04
N LEU A 76 3.55 3.54 -12.28
CA LEU A 76 3.41 3.40 -10.84
C LEU A 76 2.01 2.88 -10.48
N TYR A 77 1.92 1.66 -9.98
CA TYR A 77 0.69 1.11 -9.42
C TYR A 77 0.53 1.56 -7.97
N MET A 78 -0.55 2.27 -7.67
CA MET A 78 -0.83 2.75 -6.31
C MET A 78 -2.07 2.07 -5.74
N HIS A 79 -1.93 1.52 -4.55
CA HIS A 79 -3.04 0.96 -3.78
C HIS A 79 -3.97 2.05 -3.26
N ASP A 80 -5.17 1.65 -2.86
CA ASP A 80 -6.19 2.56 -2.33
C ASP A 80 -6.51 3.71 -3.30
N GLY A 81 -6.72 3.37 -4.59
CA GLY A 81 -6.97 4.31 -5.68
C GLY A 81 -8.07 5.35 -5.42
N ASN A 82 -9.01 5.02 -4.53
CA ASN A 82 -10.07 5.90 -4.06
C ASN A 82 -9.59 7.07 -3.17
N MET A 83 -8.31 7.10 -2.78
CA MET A 83 -7.75 8.11 -1.87
C MET A 83 -6.72 9.04 -2.54
N LEU A 84 -6.47 8.89 -3.85
CA LEU A 84 -5.27 9.45 -4.48
C LEU A 84 -5.42 10.88 -5.01
N PHE A 85 -6.62 11.26 -5.54
CA PHE A 85 -6.73 12.38 -6.46
C PHE A 85 -7.75 13.46 -6.08
N ASP A 86 -8.74 13.21 -5.22
CA ASP A 86 -9.83 14.15 -4.97
C ASP A 86 -10.44 13.94 -3.58
N ALA A 87 -10.13 14.82 -2.65
CA ALA A 87 -10.63 14.77 -1.27
C ALA A 87 -12.17 14.83 -1.18
N THR A 88 -12.86 15.34 -2.20
CA THR A 88 -14.33 15.42 -2.19
C THR A 88 -14.97 14.06 -2.41
N THR A 89 -14.25 13.12 -3.01
CA THR A 89 -14.70 11.75 -3.27
C THR A 89 -14.25 10.75 -2.22
N THR A 90 -13.33 11.13 -1.32
CA THR A 90 -12.81 10.25 -0.28
C THR A 90 -13.71 10.22 0.95
N TRP A 91 -13.67 9.10 1.71
CA TRP A 91 -14.52 8.91 2.88
C TRP A 91 -14.20 9.82 4.07
N ASN A 92 -12.94 10.30 4.16
CA ASN A 92 -12.44 11.14 5.26
C ASN A 92 -12.08 12.56 4.83
N HIS A 93 -12.43 12.94 3.59
CA HIS A 93 -12.13 14.24 2.98
C HIS A 93 -10.63 14.58 2.99
N GLN A 94 -9.77 13.57 2.87
CA GLN A 94 -8.33 13.70 2.68
C GLN A 94 -7.91 12.93 1.43
N GLU A 95 -6.85 13.38 0.78
CA GLU A 95 -6.28 12.74 -0.40
C GLU A 95 -4.75 12.76 -0.37
N TRP A 96 -4.14 11.97 -1.26
CA TRP A 96 -2.69 11.91 -1.41
C TRP A 96 -2.12 13.03 -2.30
N ARG A 97 -2.97 13.77 -3.03
CA ARG A 97 -2.57 14.83 -3.96
C ARG A 97 -1.59 14.36 -5.03
N VAL A 98 -1.83 13.18 -5.59
CA VAL A 98 -0.88 12.50 -6.47
C VAL A 98 -0.67 13.29 -7.76
N ASP A 99 -1.72 13.82 -8.37
CA ASP A 99 -1.65 14.57 -9.62
C ASP A 99 -0.86 15.89 -9.46
N GLU A 100 -1.05 16.62 -8.36
CA GLU A 100 -0.30 17.86 -8.12
C GLU A 100 1.19 17.59 -7.87
N VAL A 101 1.52 16.58 -7.04
CA VAL A 101 2.92 16.28 -6.72
C VAL A 101 3.63 15.71 -7.94
N MET A 102 2.99 14.77 -8.67
CA MET A 102 3.56 14.19 -9.89
C MET A 102 3.78 15.26 -10.97
N ASP A 103 2.77 16.12 -11.24
CA ASP A 103 2.91 17.18 -12.24
C ASP A 103 4.04 18.14 -11.86
N SER A 104 4.10 18.57 -10.60
CA SER A 104 5.16 19.45 -10.09
C SER A 104 6.57 18.87 -10.31
N LEU A 105 6.79 17.60 -9.96
CA LEU A 105 8.09 16.95 -10.09
C LEU A 105 8.47 16.68 -11.55
N ILE A 106 7.51 16.33 -12.40
CA ILE A 106 7.72 16.12 -13.84
C ILE A 106 8.05 17.46 -14.51
N GLN A 107 7.31 18.55 -14.21
CA GLN A 107 7.56 19.88 -14.76
C GLN A 107 8.93 20.43 -14.32
N ALA A 108 9.35 20.15 -13.09
CA ALA A 108 10.69 20.46 -12.60
C ALA A 108 11.79 19.58 -13.25
N SER A 109 11.42 18.58 -14.02
CA SER A 109 12.34 17.61 -14.66
C SER A 109 13.23 16.82 -13.66
N VAL A 110 12.80 16.68 -12.41
CA VAL A 110 13.55 15.95 -11.38
C VAL A 110 13.17 14.46 -11.29
N ILE A 111 12.02 14.08 -11.85
CA ILE A 111 11.62 12.68 -12.04
C ILE A 111 11.37 12.39 -13.51
N ARG A 112 11.38 11.09 -13.86
CA ARG A 112 10.95 10.61 -15.18
C ARG A 112 9.44 10.79 -15.34
N PRO A 113 8.91 10.99 -16.57
CA PRO A 113 7.46 10.91 -16.81
C PRO A 113 6.94 9.54 -16.37
N CYS A 114 5.77 9.54 -15.70
CA CYS A 114 5.21 8.32 -15.14
C CYS A 114 3.69 8.35 -15.20
N ILE A 115 3.08 7.24 -15.62
CA ILE A 115 1.65 6.97 -15.53
C ILE A 115 1.36 6.46 -14.13
N VAL A 116 0.30 6.95 -13.48
CA VAL A 116 -0.15 6.41 -12.19
C VAL A 116 -1.42 5.60 -12.36
N VAL A 117 -1.39 4.35 -11.93
CA VAL A 117 -2.53 3.43 -11.96
C VAL A 117 -3.07 3.25 -10.55
N GLY A 118 -4.12 3.98 -10.20
CA GLY A 118 -4.81 3.91 -8.92
C GLY A 118 -5.75 2.70 -8.86
N VAL A 119 -5.37 1.69 -8.10
CA VAL A 119 -6.16 0.46 -7.92
C VAL A 119 -7.07 0.64 -6.70
N TYR A 120 -8.39 0.71 -6.95
CA TYR A 120 -9.36 0.90 -5.87
C TYR A 120 -9.45 -0.32 -4.98
N ASN A 121 -9.50 -0.08 -3.67
CA ASN A 121 -9.78 -1.15 -2.72
C ASN A 121 -11.25 -1.56 -2.74
N THR A 122 -11.54 -2.73 -2.19
CA THR A 122 -12.88 -3.28 -1.95
C THR A 122 -13.08 -3.50 -0.45
N ASP A 123 -14.23 -4.03 -0.07
CA ASP A 123 -14.48 -4.45 1.32
C ASP A 123 -13.51 -5.53 1.80
N ASP A 124 -12.90 -6.25 0.87
CA ASP A 124 -11.91 -7.30 1.13
C ASP A 124 -10.47 -6.77 1.29
N ARG A 125 -10.28 -5.45 1.33
CA ARG A 125 -8.97 -4.78 1.40
C ARG A 125 -8.01 -5.43 2.41
N LEU A 126 -8.50 -5.77 3.60
CA LEU A 126 -7.63 -6.32 4.64
C LEU A 126 -7.11 -7.72 4.32
N THR A 127 -7.86 -8.52 3.58
CA THR A 127 -7.46 -9.87 3.15
C THR A 127 -6.65 -9.85 1.86
N GLU A 128 -6.98 -8.92 0.96
CA GLU A 128 -6.25 -8.72 -0.29
C GLU A 128 -4.86 -8.09 -0.09
N TYR A 129 -4.70 -7.24 0.94
CA TYR A 129 -3.43 -6.57 1.20
C TYR A 129 -2.59 -7.26 2.27
N PHE A 130 -3.08 -8.35 2.85
CA PHE A 130 -2.31 -9.11 3.82
C PHE A 130 -1.38 -10.11 3.12
N PRO A 131 -0.05 -10.05 3.30
CA PRO A 131 0.92 -10.96 2.67
C PRO A 131 0.63 -12.42 3.03
N ALA A 132 -0.09 -13.13 2.16
CA ALA A 132 -0.69 -14.42 2.47
C ALA A 132 0.34 -15.47 2.90
N LYS A 133 1.42 -15.65 2.15
CA LYS A 133 2.45 -16.67 2.39
C LYS A 133 3.29 -16.45 3.66
N THR A 134 3.12 -15.32 4.34
CA THR A 134 3.75 -15.06 5.66
C THR A 134 3.48 -16.19 6.67
N TRP A 135 2.34 -16.91 6.53
CA TRP A 135 2.01 -18.04 7.40
C TRP A 135 3.09 -19.13 7.41
N GLN A 136 3.87 -19.26 6.35
CA GLN A 136 4.97 -20.23 6.25
C GLN A 136 6.07 -19.96 7.29
N CYS A 137 6.20 -18.72 7.71
CA CYS A 137 7.17 -18.26 8.71
C CYS A 137 6.56 -18.06 10.11
N VAL A 138 5.33 -18.52 10.35
CA VAL A 138 4.63 -18.46 11.65
C VAL A 138 4.48 -19.86 12.20
N ALA A 139 4.76 -20.04 13.50
CA ALA A 139 4.66 -21.33 14.16
C ALA A 139 3.23 -21.92 14.06
N GLU A 140 3.11 -23.24 13.96
CA GLU A 140 1.85 -23.93 13.70
C GLU A 140 0.79 -23.68 14.77
N ASP A 141 1.19 -23.68 16.04
CA ASP A 141 0.32 -23.41 17.19
C ASP A 141 -0.27 -22.00 17.19
N ILE A 142 0.40 -21.03 16.54
CA ILE A 142 -0.07 -19.65 16.38
C ILE A 142 -1.01 -19.56 15.16
N ARG A 143 -0.62 -20.14 14.03
CA ARG A 143 -1.37 -20.00 12.77
C ARG A 143 -2.65 -20.84 12.70
N LYS A 144 -2.81 -21.84 13.57
CA LYS A 144 -4.01 -22.70 13.62
C LYS A 144 -5.31 -21.91 13.86
N ASP A 145 -5.22 -20.74 14.48
CA ASP A 145 -6.38 -19.88 14.75
C ASP A 145 -6.67 -18.91 13.58
N ALA A 146 -5.82 -18.87 12.54
CA ALA A 146 -6.00 -18.03 11.37
C ALA A 146 -6.77 -18.76 10.27
N ASP A 147 -7.75 -18.11 9.68
CA ASP A 147 -8.47 -18.55 8.50
C ASP A 147 -7.66 -18.20 7.24
N LEU A 148 -6.71 -19.07 6.90
CA LEU A 148 -5.75 -18.83 5.81
C LEU A 148 -6.44 -18.76 4.44
N ASP A 149 -7.58 -19.44 4.26
CA ASP A 149 -8.35 -19.44 3.01
C ASP A 149 -8.99 -18.07 2.72
N LYS A 150 -9.06 -17.20 3.73
CA LYS A 150 -9.53 -15.82 3.58
C LYS A 150 -8.44 -14.84 3.17
N LEU A 151 -7.18 -15.24 3.15
CA LEU A 151 -6.07 -14.38 2.77
C LEU A 151 -5.86 -14.45 1.26
N THR A 152 -6.27 -13.40 0.54
CA THR A 152 -6.37 -13.40 -0.93
C THR A 152 -5.32 -12.52 -1.61
N ALA A 153 -4.24 -12.17 -0.92
CA ALA A 153 -3.17 -11.32 -1.45
C ALA A 153 -2.54 -11.87 -2.73
N ASP A 154 -2.37 -13.20 -2.83
CA ASP A 154 -1.81 -13.82 -4.04
C ASP A 154 -2.75 -13.61 -5.24
N ALA A 155 -4.06 -13.79 -5.06
CA ALA A 155 -5.05 -13.53 -6.11
C ALA A 155 -5.09 -12.04 -6.50
N TYR A 156 -4.93 -11.13 -5.53
CA TYR A 156 -4.84 -9.70 -5.79
C TYR A 156 -3.59 -9.33 -6.62
N LEU A 157 -2.45 -9.90 -6.30
CA LEU A 157 -1.24 -9.68 -7.08
C LEU A 157 -1.31 -10.32 -8.47
N GLN A 158 -1.93 -11.51 -8.60
CA GLN A 158 -2.21 -12.12 -9.91
C GLN A 158 -3.09 -11.21 -10.76
N PHE A 159 -4.15 -10.63 -10.21
CA PHE A 159 -4.96 -9.63 -10.91
C PHE A 159 -4.09 -8.48 -11.45
N ILE A 160 -3.21 -7.90 -10.62
CA ILE A 160 -2.36 -6.79 -11.07
C ILE A 160 -1.40 -7.25 -12.18
N VAL A 161 -0.74 -8.39 -12.00
CA VAL A 161 0.35 -8.83 -12.88
C VAL A 161 -0.18 -9.47 -14.18
N GLU A 162 -1.26 -10.25 -14.10
CA GLU A 162 -1.74 -11.06 -15.22
C GLU A 162 -2.87 -10.41 -16.01
N GLU A 163 -3.58 -9.44 -15.43
CA GLU A 163 -4.73 -8.79 -16.07
C GLU A 163 -4.54 -7.27 -16.20
N LEU A 164 -4.33 -6.56 -15.09
CA LEU A 164 -4.28 -5.10 -15.11
C LEU A 164 -3.03 -4.58 -15.82
N LYS A 165 -1.84 -5.10 -15.50
CA LYS A 165 -0.59 -4.66 -16.15
C LYS A 165 -0.62 -4.90 -17.67
N PRO A 166 -0.98 -6.09 -18.20
CA PRO A 166 -1.11 -6.29 -19.63
C PRO A 166 -2.11 -5.31 -20.30
N PHE A 167 -3.22 -5.00 -19.64
CA PHE A 167 -4.18 -4.02 -20.12
C PHE A 167 -3.57 -2.60 -20.21
N ILE A 168 -2.82 -2.17 -19.19
CA ILE A 168 -2.13 -0.87 -19.16
C ILE A 168 -1.06 -0.82 -20.27
N ASP A 169 -0.25 -1.87 -20.37
CA ASP A 169 0.83 -1.98 -21.35
C ASP A 169 0.30 -1.91 -22.79
N GLU A 170 -0.79 -2.60 -23.11
CA GLU A 170 -1.41 -2.58 -24.42
C GLU A 170 -2.04 -1.21 -24.76
N ARG A 171 -2.75 -0.63 -23.78
CA ARG A 171 -3.53 0.60 -24.00
C ARG A 171 -2.67 1.84 -24.12
N TYR A 172 -1.67 1.97 -23.24
CA TYR A 172 -0.86 3.19 -23.12
C TYR A 172 0.54 3.05 -23.75
N LYS A 173 1.03 1.83 -23.92
CA LYS A 173 2.36 1.53 -24.47
C LYS A 173 3.50 2.26 -23.75
N PRO A 174 3.54 2.23 -22.41
CA PRO A 174 4.64 2.78 -21.64
C PRO A 174 5.91 1.92 -21.79
N LEU A 175 6.94 2.24 -21.03
CA LEU A 175 8.06 1.32 -20.79
C LEU A 175 7.55 0.16 -19.91
N THR A 176 7.70 -1.10 -20.37
CA THR A 176 7.00 -2.26 -19.81
C THR A 176 7.91 -3.18 -18.96
N ASP A 177 9.22 -2.95 -19.02
CA ASP A 177 10.19 -3.71 -18.26
C ASP A 177 10.12 -3.40 -16.75
N ARG A 178 10.80 -4.24 -15.95
CA ARG A 178 10.76 -4.13 -14.50
C ARG A 178 11.35 -2.82 -13.97
N GLU A 179 12.38 -2.30 -14.62
CA GLU A 179 13.09 -1.07 -14.23
C GLU A 179 12.19 0.17 -14.35
N HIS A 180 11.07 0.04 -15.05
CA HIS A 180 10.09 1.10 -15.29
C HIS A 180 8.70 0.78 -14.70
N THR A 181 8.61 -0.27 -13.87
CA THR A 181 7.36 -0.71 -13.23
C THR A 181 7.49 -0.68 -11.71
N PHE A 182 6.66 0.12 -11.05
CA PHE A 182 6.74 0.38 -9.61
C PHE A 182 5.42 0.16 -8.91
N MET A 183 5.45 -0.06 -7.59
CA MET A 183 4.26 -0.20 -6.76
C MET A 183 4.39 0.62 -5.48
N MET A 184 3.28 1.23 -5.03
CA MET A 184 3.27 2.09 -3.83
C MET A 184 1.97 1.94 -3.05
N GLY A 185 2.07 2.05 -1.74
CA GLY A 185 0.91 2.18 -0.86
C GLY A 185 1.28 2.46 0.57
N SER A 186 0.25 2.75 1.37
CA SER A 186 0.42 3.00 2.80
C SER A 186 -0.25 1.94 3.67
N SER A 187 0.20 1.83 4.90
CA SER A 187 -0.40 0.91 5.88
C SER A 187 -0.37 -0.54 5.38
N MET A 188 -1.55 -1.18 5.21
CA MET A 188 -1.67 -2.48 4.55
C MET A 188 -1.18 -2.44 3.09
N GLY A 189 -1.38 -1.30 2.39
CA GLY A 189 -0.86 -1.09 1.04
C GLY A 189 0.68 -1.12 0.98
N GLY A 190 1.37 -0.70 2.03
CA GLY A 190 2.82 -0.85 2.16
C GLY A 190 3.25 -2.31 2.35
N LEU A 191 2.48 -3.11 3.10
CA LEU A 191 2.75 -4.54 3.26
C LEU A 191 2.65 -5.28 1.93
N ILE A 192 1.55 -5.08 1.19
CA ILE A 192 1.33 -5.76 -0.10
C ILE A 192 2.33 -5.28 -1.17
N SER A 193 2.78 -4.01 -1.12
CA SER A 193 3.81 -3.51 -2.03
C SER A 193 5.14 -4.23 -1.82
N LEU A 194 5.60 -4.36 -0.57
CA LEU A 194 6.83 -5.10 -0.27
C LEU A 194 6.71 -6.59 -0.61
N TYR A 195 5.53 -7.17 -0.34
CA TYR A 195 5.22 -8.55 -0.70
C TYR A 195 5.22 -8.75 -2.22
N ALA A 196 4.71 -7.80 -3.00
CA ALA A 196 4.75 -7.86 -4.45
C ALA A 196 6.18 -7.91 -5.01
N LEU A 197 7.12 -7.16 -4.44
CA LEU A 197 8.52 -7.24 -4.83
C LEU A 197 9.14 -8.60 -4.48
N CYS A 198 8.75 -9.21 -3.36
CA CYS A 198 9.19 -10.56 -3.00
C CYS A 198 8.65 -11.64 -3.95
N GLU A 199 7.40 -11.51 -4.39
CA GLU A 199 6.71 -12.53 -5.21
C GLU A 199 6.95 -12.35 -6.71
N TYR A 200 7.10 -11.11 -7.18
CA TYR A 200 7.21 -10.75 -8.59
C TYR A 200 8.41 -9.82 -8.88
N PRO A 201 9.64 -10.21 -8.45
CA PRO A 201 10.84 -9.39 -8.66
C PRO A 201 11.19 -9.19 -10.15
N GLN A 202 10.64 -10.04 -11.03
CA GLN A 202 10.78 -9.91 -12.48
C GLN A 202 9.81 -8.89 -13.08
N VAL A 203 8.80 -8.43 -12.34
CA VAL A 203 7.79 -7.47 -12.79
C VAL A 203 8.05 -6.09 -12.21
N PHE A 204 8.36 -6.02 -10.92
CA PHE A 204 8.53 -4.74 -10.20
C PHE A 204 10.01 -4.44 -9.97
N GLY A 205 10.47 -3.28 -10.47
CA GLY A 205 11.81 -2.76 -10.22
C GLY A 205 11.94 -1.99 -8.91
N GLY A 206 10.82 -1.59 -8.31
CA GLY A 206 10.86 -0.93 -7.00
C GLY A 206 9.51 -0.75 -6.35
N VAL A 207 9.55 -0.56 -5.03
CA VAL A 207 8.35 -0.35 -4.23
C VAL A 207 8.52 0.77 -3.20
N ALA A 208 7.43 1.47 -2.89
CA ALA A 208 7.37 2.44 -1.79
C ALA A 208 6.28 2.05 -0.79
N CYS A 209 6.67 1.95 0.47
CA CYS A 209 5.91 1.38 1.56
C CYS A 209 5.80 2.41 2.69
N LEU A 210 4.74 3.26 2.64
CA LEU A 210 4.57 4.35 3.59
C LEU A 210 3.80 3.88 4.83
N SER A 211 4.27 4.23 6.01
CA SER A 211 3.62 3.89 7.29
C SER A 211 3.10 2.44 7.31
N SER A 212 3.92 1.48 6.86
CA SER A 212 3.49 0.08 6.70
C SER A 212 3.02 -0.53 8.02
N HIS A 213 1.89 -1.25 7.98
CA HIS A 213 1.29 -1.85 9.18
C HIS A 213 2.08 -3.07 9.69
N LEU A 214 3.38 -2.87 9.92
CA LEU A 214 4.33 -3.93 10.31
C LEU A 214 4.03 -4.57 11.65
N SER A 215 3.26 -3.92 12.53
CA SER A 215 2.84 -4.50 13.81
C SER A 215 1.86 -5.66 13.65
N MET A 216 1.15 -5.72 12.52
CA MET A 216 0.10 -6.71 12.22
C MET A 216 -0.93 -6.85 13.38
N ALA A 217 -1.13 -5.77 14.12
CA ALA A 217 -2.09 -5.72 15.22
C ALA A 217 -3.52 -5.58 14.67
N HIS A 218 -4.49 -6.18 15.40
CA HIS A 218 -5.92 -6.01 15.13
C HIS A 218 -6.39 -6.42 13.72
N LEU A 219 -5.69 -7.32 13.06
CA LEU A 219 -6.09 -7.87 11.77
C LEU A 219 -7.17 -8.95 11.93
N PRO A 220 -8.03 -9.14 10.90
CA PRO A 220 -9.11 -10.14 10.94
C PRO A 220 -8.59 -11.57 10.77
N HIS A 221 -9.52 -12.54 10.83
CA HIS A 221 -9.27 -13.95 10.52
C HIS A 221 -8.16 -14.62 11.35
N GLY A 222 -7.98 -14.20 12.61
CA GLY A 222 -7.00 -14.79 13.53
C GLY A 222 -5.56 -14.33 13.33
N VAL A 223 -5.32 -13.48 12.31
CA VAL A 223 -3.99 -12.89 12.05
C VAL A 223 -3.81 -11.66 12.93
N LYS A 224 -2.83 -11.67 13.83
CA LYS A 224 -2.57 -10.49 14.69
C LYS A 224 -1.25 -10.55 15.44
N GLY A 225 -0.69 -9.38 15.68
CA GLY A 225 0.36 -9.13 16.66
C GLY A 225 1.74 -9.67 16.30
N LEU A 226 2.60 -9.64 17.28
CA LEU A 226 4.04 -9.88 17.15
C LEU A 226 4.46 -11.19 16.46
N PRO A 227 3.80 -12.34 16.65
CA PRO A 227 4.17 -13.56 15.93
C PRO A 227 4.07 -13.40 14.41
N TRP A 228 3.01 -12.75 13.93
CA TRP A 228 2.79 -12.51 12.51
C TRP A 228 3.71 -11.41 11.97
N ALA A 229 3.96 -10.35 12.73
CA ALA A 229 4.95 -9.33 12.41
C ALA A 229 6.36 -9.94 12.23
N THR A 230 6.72 -10.88 13.13
CA THR A 230 7.97 -11.63 13.02
C THR A 230 7.97 -12.56 11.82
N GLY A 231 6.85 -13.24 11.54
CA GLY A 231 6.67 -14.08 10.36
C GLY A 231 6.87 -13.28 9.07
N PHE A 232 6.25 -12.11 8.93
CA PHE A 232 6.43 -11.25 7.76
C PHE A 232 7.88 -10.81 7.59
N ARG A 233 8.53 -10.35 8.66
CA ARG A 233 9.95 -9.98 8.61
C ARG A 233 10.84 -11.15 8.18
N ASN A 234 10.59 -12.35 8.68
CA ASN A 234 11.32 -13.56 8.29
C ASN A 234 11.05 -13.91 6.83
N TYR A 235 9.78 -13.77 6.38
CA TYR A 235 9.41 -13.97 4.99
C TYR A 235 10.16 -13.02 4.05
N VAL A 236 10.20 -11.73 4.37
CA VAL A 236 11.00 -10.75 3.61
C VAL A 236 12.47 -11.14 3.62
N GLY A 237 13.02 -11.54 4.75
CA GLY A 237 14.41 -12.01 4.84
C GLY A 237 14.74 -13.19 3.93
N GLN A 238 13.77 -14.08 3.66
CA GLN A 238 13.93 -15.25 2.79
C GLN A 238 13.67 -14.94 1.31
N HIS A 239 12.71 -14.05 1.01
CA HIS A 239 12.16 -13.87 -0.34
C HIS A 239 12.48 -12.52 -0.99
N LEU A 240 12.93 -11.52 -0.22
CA LEU A 240 13.38 -10.26 -0.83
C LEU A 240 14.54 -10.57 -1.79
N PRO A 241 14.44 -10.18 -3.08
CA PRO A 241 15.46 -10.48 -4.07
C PRO A 241 16.81 -9.85 -3.72
N GLU A 242 17.86 -10.23 -4.46
CA GLU A 242 19.08 -9.42 -4.52
C GLU A 242 18.74 -8.05 -5.13
N THR A 243 19.54 -7.04 -4.84
CA THR A 243 19.24 -5.67 -5.29
C THR A 243 19.07 -5.58 -6.81
N ASN A 244 20.04 -6.04 -7.60
CA ASN A 244 19.98 -6.05 -9.08
C ASN A 244 19.25 -4.83 -9.68
N GLY A 245 19.49 -3.64 -9.11
CA GLY A 245 18.80 -2.40 -9.48
C GLY A 245 17.39 -2.23 -8.90
N SER A 246 16.92 -3.15 -8.06
CA SER A 246 15.64 -2.97 -7.35
C SER A 246 15.73 -1.88 -6.29
N LEU A 247 14.60 -1.18 -6.07
CA LEU A 247 14.49 -0.08 -5.12
C LEU A 247 13.42 -0.39 -4.06
N VAL A 248 13.74 -0.16 -2.80
CA VAL A 248 12.75 -0.22 -1.70
C VAL A 248 12.82 1.07 -0.89
N TYR A 249 11.72 1.79 -0.88
CA TYR A 249 11.52 2.95 0.00
C TYR A 249 10.57 2.58 1.11
N MET A 250 10.91 2.94 2.34
CA MET A 250 10.03 2.80 3.50
C MET A 250 10.04 4.08 4.33
N ASP A 251 8.93 4.37 4.96
CA ASP A 251 8.85 5.44 5.96
C ASP A 251 7.77 5.19 7.01
N HIS A 252 7.81 6.00 8.06
CA HIS A 252 6.71 6.12 9.02
C HIS A 252 6.74 7.50 9.71
N GLY A 253 5.60 7.89 10.26
CA GLY A 253 5.48 9.01 11.18
C GLY A 253 5.78 8.60 12.63
N THR A 254 5.45 9.48 13.59
CA THR A 254 5.68 9.24 15.02
C THR A 254 4.43 9.50 15.88
N LYS A 255 3.26 9.71 15.26
CA LYS A 255 1.99 9.95 15.97
C LYS A 255 0.90 8.98 15.55
N ASN A 256 -0.12 8.86 16.37
CA ASN A 256 -1.27 7.99 16.19
C ASN A 256 -0.83 6.51 16.02
N PHE A 257 -1.29 5.82 14.97
CA PHE A 257 -0.87 4.44 14.72
C PHE A 257 0.62 4.31 14.41
N ASP A 258 1.26 5.34 13.86
CA ASP A 258 2.68 5.34 13.52
C ASP A 258 3.58 5.43 14.77
N ALA A 259 3.04 5.85 15.93
CA ALA A 259 3.82 5.99 17.15
C ALA A 259 4.57 4.71 17.58
N ASP A 260 3.99 3.56 17.28
CA ASP A 260 4.56 2.24 17.64
C ASP A 260 5.31 1.59 16.47
N TYR A 261 5.36 2.20 15.27
CA TYR A 261 5.92 1.55 14.09
C TYR A 261 7.45 1.51 14.07
N GLY A 262 8.12 2.46 14.72
CA GLY A 262 9.58 2.57 14.70
C GLY A 262 10.30 1.27 15.06
N THR A 263 9.89 0.60 16.14
CA THR A 263 10.51 -0.68 16.55
C THR A 263 10.37 -1.79 15.50
N TYR A 264 9.22 -1.87 14.83
CA TYR A 264 8.98 -2.86 13.79
C TYR A 264 9.75 -2.52 12.52
N GLN A 265 9.79 -1.22 12.16
CA GLN A 265 10.55 -0.72 11.03
C GLN A 265 12.05 -0.99 11.21
N GLU A 266 12.64 -0.61 12.34
CA GLU A 266 14.04 -0.86 12.65
C GLU A 266 14.40 -2.35 12.60
N ALA A 267 13.49 -3.23 13.04
CA ALA A 267 13.71 -4.67 12.97
C ALA A 267 13.73 -5.19 11.52
N LEU A 268 12.88 -4.63 10.65
CA LEU A 268 12.85 -4.95 9.22
C LEU A 268 14.04 -4.33 8.48
N ASP A 269 14.42 -3.09 8.80
CA ASP A 269 15.60 -2.40 8.26
C ASP A 269 16.87 -3.24 8.42
N LYS A 270 17.06 -3.82 9.61
CA LYS A 270 18.21 -4.71 9.88
C LYS A 270 18.22 -5.92 8.97
N VAL A 271 17.05 -6.51 8.69
CA VAL A 271 16.94 -7.66 7.78
C VAL A 271 17.27 -7.26 6.35
N ILE A 272 16.67 -6.19 5.85
CA ILE A 272 16.90 -5.71 4.47
C ILE A 272 18.37 -5.36 4.26
N ARG A 273 18.97 -4.57 5.17
CA ARG A 273 20.38 -4.19 5.10
C ARG A 273 21.31 -5.39 5.21
N SER A 274 20.98 -6.41 6.00
CA SER A 274 21.80 -7.63 6.11
C SER A 274 21.86 -8.43 4.81
N LYS A 275 20.96 -8.18 3.86
CA LYS A 275 20.95 -8.77 2.51
C LYS A 275 21.76 -7.95 1.50
N GLY A 276 22.50 -6.95 1.93
CA GLY A 276 23.34 -6.12 1.05
C GLY A 276 22.62 -4.92 0.41
N TRP A 277 21.39 -4.58 0.86
CA TRP A 277 20.68 -3.41 0.39
C TRP A 277 21.25 -2.14 1.03
N ASP A 278 21.98 -1.36 0.25
CA ASP A 278 22.63 -0.10 0.63
C ASP A 278 21.71 1.11 0.46
N GLU A 279 22.22 2.31 0.74
CA GLU A 279 21.46 3.56 0.67
C GLU A 279 21.03 3.96 -0.75
N GLN A 280 21.58 3.34 -1.79
CA GLN A 280 21.17 3.56 -3.17
C GLN A 280 19.94 2.73 -3.53
N HIS A 281 19.77 1.58 -2.89
CA HIS A 281 18.71 0.61 -3.19
C HIS A 281 17.63 0.56 -2.10
N TYR A 282 17.96 0.96 -0.87
CA TYR A 282 17.05 0.95 0.27
C TYR A 282 17.08 2.27 1.04
N LYS A 283 15.93 2.92 1.16
CA LYS A 283 15.76 4.12 1.98
C LYS A 283 14.67 3.89 3.03
N SER A 284 14.99 4.18 4.28
CA SER A 284 14.06 4.16 5.42
C SER A 284 14.12 5.50 6.13
N LEU A 285 12.97 6.18 6.24
CA LEU A 285 12.87 7.53 6.79
C LEU A 285 11.86 7.61 7.93
N VAL A 286 12.12 8.51 8.89
CA VAL A 286 11.19 8.84 9.96
C VAL A 286 10.75 10.29 9.81
N PHE A 287 9.43 10.53 9.85
CA PHE A 287 8.84 11.86 9.77
C PHE A 287 8.27 12.26 11.15
N GLU A 288 9.10 12.96 11.88
CA GLU A 288 8.77 13.40 13.25
C GLU A 288 7.55 14.30 13.26
N GLY A 289 6.57 13.95 14.07
CA GLY A 289 5.33 14.71 14.20
C GLY A 289 4.22 14.32 13.22
N ASP A 290 4.50 13.51 12.19
CA ASP A 290 3.50 12.98 11.25
C ASP A 290 2.70 11.83 11.86
N GLY A 291 1.44 11.69 11.41
CA GLY A 291 0.53 10.62 11.79
C GLY A 291 0.12 9.74 10.62
N HIS A 292 -0.70 8.74 10.91
CA HIS A 292 -1.19 7.73 9.98
C HIS A 292 -2.41 8.23 9.20
N ASN A 293 -2.22 9.06 8.21
CA ASN A 293 -3.29 9.61 7.37
C ASN A 293 -2.78 10.16 6.03
N GLU A 294 -3.72 10.37 5.10
CA GLU A 294 -3.45 10.81 3.73
C GLU A 294 -2.80 12.19 3.67
N THR A 295 -3.18 13.11 4.53
CA THR A 295 -2.56 14.46 4.58
C THR A 295 -1.07 14.38 4.92
N CYS A 296 -0.69 13.55 5.90
CA CYS A 296 0.72 13.34 6.24
C CYS A 296 1.47 12.65 5.09
N TRP A 297 0.86 11.65 4.43
CA TRP A 297 1.48 10.98 3.28
C TRP A 297 1.62 11.92 2.09
N ALA A 298 0.60 12.73 1.79
CA ALA A 298 0.66 13.74 0.73
C ALA A 298 1.81 14.74 0.93
N ASN A 299 2.02 15.20 2.17
CA ASN A 299 3.07 16.19 2.49
C ASN A 299 4.50 15.69 2.28
N ARG A 300 4.69 14.37 2.20
CA ARG A 300 6.01 13.74 2.00
C ARG A 300 6.10 12.85 0.76
N LEU A 301 5.05 12.87 -0.10
CA LEU A 301 4.96 12.03 -1.30
C LEU A 301 6.11 12.26 -2.29
N ASP A 302 6.69 13.46 -2.31
CA ASP A 302 7.88 13.78 -3.09
C ASP A 302 9.08 12.86 -2.78
N LYS A 303 9.22 12.39 -1.54
CA LYS A 303 10.37 11.57 -1.13
C LYS A 303 10.38 10.18 -1.80
N PRO A 304 9.31 9.36 -1.73
CA PRO A 304 9.29 8.09 -2.44
C PRO A 304 9.31 8.27 -3.96
N LEU A 305 8.66 9.32 -4.51
CA LEU A 305 8.66 9.58 -5.95
C LEU A 305 10.06 9.94 -6.46
N LEU A 306 10.81 10.79 -5.76
CA LEU A 306 12.21 11.09 -6.10
C LEU A 306 13.11 9.87 -5.98
N PHE A 307 12.85 8.98 -5.02
CA PHE A 307 13.66 7.77 -4.85
C PHE A 307 13.41 6.74 -5.96
N LEU A 308 12.14 6.53 -6.36
CA LEU A 308 11.79 5.54 -7.38
C LEU A 308 12.00 6.06 -8.81
N LEU A 309 11.68 7.33 -9.07
CA LEU A 309 11.55 7.91 -10.41
C LEU A 309 12.60 8.99 -10.71
N GLY A 310 13.48 9.30 -9.77
CA GLY A 310 14.53 10.33 -9.91
C GLY A 310 15.43 10.10 -11.12
N LYS A 311 15.87 11.21 -11.73
CA LYS A 311 16.82 11.24 -12.86
C LYS A 311 18.25 11.31 -12.38
#